data_4c626e4bd5d6631cb051a1b76597fa63
#
_entry.id   4c626e4bd5d6631cb051a1b76597fa63
#
_cell.length_a   1.000
_cell.length_b   1.000
_cell.length_c   1.000
_cell.angle_alpha   90.00
_cell.angle_beta   90.00
_cell.angle_gamma   90.00
#
_symmetry.space_group_name_H-M   'P 1'
#
loop_
_entity.id
_entity.type
_entity.pdbx_description
1 polymer ?
#
loop_
_entity_poly.entity_id
_entity_poly.type
_entity_poly.pdbx_seq_one_letter_code
_entity_poly.pdbx_strand_id
1 'polypeptide(L)'
;MRNITPKRLIISRTDSIGDVILTLPVAGELKRMFPDIHILFLGSSYTRPIVECCPHVDEFVDWTEIGKLSDVDKVLAFKKMQSDIILHVFPRPEIAKLAKRAGIPLRIGTSHRVYHWLTCNTKVSLSRRHSDLHESQLNLQLLSPLGYVPLVSLAEVSDRLSMVPPALDAETQRWLDPSRFNLILHPKSKGSAREWGIDHFCRLVDLLPADRFHLFLCGTAAEREKMGALLDKIGENVTDLCGKLSLSQYIAFIAAADALVAASTGPLHIAAAVGTHAVGLYPPMRPIHPGRWRPLGDHVKVFCVEKECEACRHTMECSCMKAIKPEAVVQHLMECL
;
A
#
# COMPACT_ATOMS: atom_id res chain seq x y z
N MET A 1 -22.05 27.14 -0.07
CA MET A 1 -20.89 26.60 0.63
C MET A 1 -19.89 27.74 0.83
N ARG A 2 -19.32 27.93 2.03
CA ARG A 2 -18.27 28.94 2.20
C ARG A 2 -17.09 28.52 1.34
N ASN A 3 -16.56 29.40 0.48
CA ASN A 3 -15.29 29.18 -0.22
C ASN A 3 -14.17 29.14 0.82
N ILE A 4 -13.90 27.95 1.38
CA ILE A 4 -12.77 27.74 2.29
C ILE A 4 -11.60 27.34 1.39
N THR A 5 -10.60 28.20 1.27
CA THR A 5 -9.29 27.80 0.75
C THR A 5 -8.51 27.22 1.93
N PRO A 6 -8.40 25.88 2.04
CA PRO A 6 -7.74 25.28 3.19
C PRO A 6 -6.24 25.56 3.13
N LYS A 7 -5.63 25.88 4.29
CA LYS A 7 -4.19 26.08 4.42
C LYS A 7 -3.48 24.83 4.96
N ARG A 8 -4.12 24.12 5.91
CA ARG A 8 -3.55 22.92 6.53
C ARG A 8 -4.61 21.82 6.61
N LEU A 9 -4.25 20.60 6.19
CA LEU A 9 -5.15 19.46 6.16
C LEU A 9 -4.48 18.20 6.69
N ILE A 10 -5.18 17.44 7.53
CA ILE A 10 -4.75 16.14 8.03
C ILE A 10 -5.42 15.04 7.19
N ILE A 11 -4.59 14.15 6.59
CA ILE A 11 -5.03 12.85 6.07
C ILE A 11 -4.80 11.81 7.17
N SER A 12 -5.86 11.20 7.67
CA SER A 12 -5.77 10.18 8.73
C SER A 12 -5.90 8.77 8.16
N ARG A 13 -4.77 8.04 8.09
CA ARG A 13 -4.68 6.65 7.65
C ARG A 13 -3.62 5.91 8.48
N THR A 14 -4.03 5.02 9.38
CA THR A 14 -3.17 4.41 10.40
C THR A 14 -3.13 2.89 10.34
N ASP A 15 -3.41 2.31 9.19
CA ASP A 15 -3.42 0.87 8.93
C ASP A 15 -2.22 0.43 8.07
N SER A 16 -2.39 -0.51 7.13
CA SER A 16 -1.27 -1.21 6.49
C SER A 16 -0.60 -0.43 5.34
N ILE A 17 0.61 -0.87 4.94
CA ILE A 17 1.44 -0.24 3.90
C ILE A 17 0.66 -0.07 2.59
N GLY A 18 0.02 -1.14 2.08
CA GLY A 18 -0.75 -1.07 0.84
C GLY A 18 -1.89 -0.05 0.91
N ASP A 19 -2.58 0.00 2.05
CA ASP A 19 -3.64 0.96 2.33
C ASP A 19 -3.13 2.42 2.35
N VAL A 20 -1.95 2.64 2.93
CA VAL A 20 -1.29 3.95 2.94
C VAL A 20 -0.94 4.37 1.51
N ILE A 21 -0.26 3.50 0.73
CA ILE A 21 0.11 3.80 -0.66
C ILE A 21 -1.13 4.13 -1.50
N LEU A 22 -2.21 3.36 -1.37
CA LEU A 22 -3.47 3.62 -2.07
C LEU A 22 -4.23 4.86 -1.55
N THR A 23 -3.72 5.51 -0.50
CA THR A 23 -4.23 6.80 -0.01
C THR A 23 -3.40 7.99 -0.50
N LEU A 24 -2.13 7.79 -0.87
CA LEU A 24 -1.26 8.88 -1.34
C LEU A 24 -1.81 9.68 -2.54
N PRO A 25 -2.59 9.09 -3.48
CA PRO A 25 -3.27 9.88 -4.53
C PRO A 25 -4.17 11.00 -3.97
N VAL A 26 -4.67 10.87 -2.75
CA VAL A 26 -5.44 11.95 -2.07
C VAL A 26 -4.56 13.17 -1.84
N ALA A 27 -3.29 12.97 -1.46
CA ALA A 27 -2.34 14.09 -1.28
C ALA A 27 -2.01 14.75 -2.62
N GLY A 28 -1.75 13.96 -3.67
CA GLY A 28 -1.50 14.48 -5.01
C GLY A 28 -2.67 15.30 -5.56
N GLU A 29 -3.90 14.79 -5.40
CA GLU A 29 -5.10 15.52 -5.84
C GLU A 29 -5.33 16.80 -5.01
N LEU A 30 -5.08 16.78 -3.70
CA LEU A 30 -5.15 17.97 -2.85
C LEU A 30 -4.15 19.05 -3.28
N LYS A 31 -2.89 18.68 -3.58
CA LYS A 31 -1.89 19.63 -4.10
C LYS A 31 -2.30 20.19 -5.47
N ARG A 32 -2.95 19.40 -6.32
CA ARG A 32 -3.50 19.88 -7.60
C ARG A 32 -4.66 20.87 -7.41
N MET A 33 -5.58 20.58 -6.47
CA MET A 33 -6.74 21.43 -6.17
C MET A 33 -6.35 22.72 -5.42
N PHE A 34 -5.37 22.61 -4.54
CA PHE A 34 -4.91 23.67 -3.63
C PHE A 34 -3.36 23.64 -3.56
N PRO A 35 -2.66 24.27 -4.51
CA PRO A 35 -1.19 24.16 -4.63
C PRO A 35 -0.42 24.55 -3.34
N ASP A 36 -0.92 25.49 -2.57
CA ASP A 36 -0.29 25.99 -1.35
C ASP A 36 -0.73 25.27 -0.06
N ILE A 37 -1.53 24.19 -0.19
CA ILE A 37 -2.01 23.46 0.99
C ILE A 37 -0.86 22.73 1.69
N HIS A 38 -0.79 22.82 3.00
CA HIS A 38 0.13 22.04 3.83
C HIS A 38 -0.55 20.75 4.29
N ILE A 39 -0.04 19.61 3.90
CA ILE A 39 -0.63 18.28 4.14
C ILE A 39 0.15 17.58 5.25
N LEU A 40 -0.57 17.26 6.35
CA LEU A 40 -0.10 16.40 7.42
C LEU A 40 -0.67 15.01 7.20
N PHE A 41 0.17 13.98 7.27
CA PHE A 41 -0.27 12.59 7.21
C PHE A 41 -0.21 11.96 8.61
N LEU A 42 -1.36 11.74 9.23
CA LEU A 42 -1.48 11.05 10.51
C LEU A 42 -1.46 9.54 10.27
N GLY A 43 -0.31 8.92 10.50
CA GLY A 43 -0.02 7.50 10.23
C GLY A 43 0.55 6.75 11.41
N SER A 44 0.76 5.45 11.27
CA SER A 44 1.47 4.62 12.27
C SER A 44 2.98 4.68 12.02
N SER A 45 3.81 4.61 13.09
CA SER A 45 5.27 4.69 13.03
C SER A 45 5.87 3.81 11.92
N TYR A 46 5.39 2.57 11.80
CA TYR A 46 5.94 1.61 10.84
C TYR A 46 5.68 1.97 9.37
N THR A 47 4.69 2.83 9.08
CA THR A 47 4.39 3.30 7.72
C THR A 47 5.05 4.64 7.38
N ARG A 48 5.76 5.25 8.34
CA ARG A 48 6.48 6.52 8.13
C ARG A 48 7.37 6.51 6.86
N PRO A 49 8.22 5.49 6.61
CA PRO A 49 9.08 5.49 5.43
C PRO A 49 8.31 5.53 4.10
N ILE A 50 7.09 4.98 4.07
CA ILE A 50 6.22 5.03 2.89
C ILE A 50 5.71 6.46 2.65
N VAL A 51 5.26 7.13 3.71
CA VAL A 51 4.71 8.48 3.63
C VAL A 51 5.81 9.48 3.28
N GLU A 52 7.01 9.33 3.84
CA GLU A 52 8.18 10.17 3.57
C GLU A 52 8.68 10.07 2.11
N CYS A 53 8.34 8.98 1.40
CA CYS A 53 8.58 8.88 -0.04
C CYS A 53 7.61 9.73 -0.88
N CYS A 54 6.52 10.24 -0.31
CA CYS A 54 5.51 11.00 -1.06
C CYS A 54 5.82 12.51 -1.01
N PRO A 55 6.24 13.15 -2.12
CA PRO A 55 6.58 14.57 -2.14
C PRO A 55 5.37 15.50 -1.95
N HIS A 56 4.16 14.96 -2.03
CA HIS A 56 2.93 15.72 -1.80
C HIS A 56 2.55 15.81 -0.32
N VAL A 57 3.21 15.06 0.57
CA VAL A 57 3.00 15.16 2.02
C VAL A 57 4.10 16.03 2.63
N ASP A 58 3.71 17.07 3.35
CA ASP A 58 4.65 18.02 3.93
C ASP A 58 5.13 17.58 5.32
N GLU A 59 4.31 16.85 6.07
CA GLU A 59 4.62 16.45 7.45
C GLU A 59 4.02 15.08 7.79
N PHE A 60 4.82 14.18 8.36
CA PHE A 60 4.32 12.94 8.97
C PHE A 60 4.05 13.15 10.46
N VAL A 61 2.83 12.82 10.89
CA VAL A 61 2.42 12.87 12.30
C VAL A 61 2.25 11.44 12.82
N ASP A 62 2.98 11.11 13.88
CA ASP A 62 3.01 9.75 14.41
C ASP A 62 1.86 9.47 15.37
N TRP A 63 0.85 8.75 14.88
CA TRP A 63 -0.27 8.31 15.72
C TRP A 63 0.15 7.30 16.79
N THR A 64 1.16 6.47 16.54
CA THR A 64 1.64 5.47 17.51
C THR A 64 2.19 6.14 18.76
N GLU A 65 2.91 7.25 18.59
CA GLU A 65 3.45 8.02 19.71
C GLU A 65 2.35 8.87 20.39
N ILE A 66 1.51 9.54 19.60
CA ILE A 66 0.37 10.30 20.15
C ILE A 66 -0.56 9.39 20.95
N GLY A 67 -0.79 8.16 20.48
CA GLY A 67 -1.64 7.19 21.17
C GLY A 67 -1.20 6.81 22.60
N LYS A 68 0.10 6.98 22.92
CA LYS A 68 0.66 6.73 24.26
C LYS A 68 0.46 7.88 25.25
N LEU A 69 0.12 9.06 24.78
CA LEU A 69 -0.02 10.26 25.60
C LEU A 69 -1.27 10.20 26.49
N SER A 70 -1.32 11.08 27.49
CA SER A 70 -2.55 11.31 28.26
C SER A 70 -3.65 11.90 27.37
N ASP A 71 -4.91 11.76 27.78
CA ASP A 71 -6.06 12.30 27.03
C ASP A 71 -5.99 13.83 26.83
N VAL A 72 -5.39 14.54 27.78
CA VAL A 72 -5.19 15.99 27.70
C VAL A 72 -4.10 16.28 26.65
N ASP A 73 -2.98 15.58 26.72
CA ASP A 73 -1.85 15.79 25.82
C ASP A 73 -2.19 15.38 24.38
N LYS A 74 -2.99 14.34 24.17
CA LYS A 74 -3.54 13.99 22.85
C LYS A 74 -4.31 15.15 22.22
N VAL A 75 -5.18 15.81 23.00
CA VAL A 75 -5.92 16.98 22.52
C VAL A 75 -5.00 18.15 22.23
N LEU A 76 -3.99 18.38 23.06
CA LEU A 76 -2.99 19.43 22.84
C LEU A 76 -2.16 19.13 21.57
N ALA A 77 -1.78 17.89 21.34
CA ALA A 77 -1.09 17.46 20.11
C ALA A 77 -1.94 17.78 18.86
N PHE A 78 -3.23 17.46 18.88
CA PHE A 78 -4.13 17.79 17.77
C PHE A 78 -4.32 19.30 17.58
N LYS A 79 -4.37 20.09 18.66
CA LYS A 79 -4.44 21.57 18.57
C LYS A 79 -3.17 22.17 17.98
N LYS A 80 -1.98 21.61 18.31
CA LYS A 80 -0.69 22.07 17.78
C LYS A 80 -0.56 21.88 16.26
N MET A 81 -1.29 20.93 15.68
CA MET A 81 -1.32 20.73 14.21
C MET A 81 -1.94 21.91 13.46
N GLN A 82 -2.75 22.74 14.12
CA GLN A 82 -3.41 23.95 13.57
C GLN A 82 -4.10 23.69 12.22
N SER A 83 -4.77 22.55 12.10
CA SER A 83 -5.37 22.12 10.82
C SER A 83 -6.79 22.64 10.66
N ASP A 84 -7.11 23.09 9.44
CA ASP A 84 -8.45 23.53 9.04
C ASP A 84 -9.37 22.33 8.83
N ILE A 85 -8.79 21.22 8.31
CA ILE A 85 -9.52 20.05 7.86
C ILE A 85 -8.85 18.77 8.36
N ILE A 86 -9.67 17.77 8.71
CA ILE A 86 -9.24 16.39 8.83
C ILE A 86 -10.09 15.47 7.96
N LEU A 87 -9.43 14.62 7.16
CA LEU A 87 -10.03 13.53 6.40
C LEU A 87 -9.85 12.19 7.14
N HIS A 88 -10.95 11.58 7.57
CA HIS A 88 -10.93 10.26 8.20
C HIS A 88 -10.96 9.16 7.14
N VAL A 89 -9.81 8.91 6.46
CA VAL A 89 -9.70 7.87 5.41
C VAL A 89 -9.82 6.48 6.03
N PHE A 90 -9.09 6.23 7.11
CA PHE A 90 -9.31 5.07 7.97
C PHE A 90 -10.03 5.49 9.24
N PRO A 91 -11.34 5.20 9.35
CA PRO A 91 -12.14 5.69 10.46
C PRO A 91 -11.75 5.05 11.79
N ARG A 92 -11.28 5.88 12.75
CA ARG A 92 -11.03 5.50 14.15
C ARG A 92 -11.82 6.38 15.10
N PRO A 93 -12.62 5.79 16.04
CA PRO A 93 -13.45 6.56 16.97
C PRO A 93 -12.62 7.51 17.83
N GLU A 94 -11.44 7.09 18.29
CA GLU A 94 -10.55 7.90 19.13
C GLU A 94 -10.07 9.14 18.38
N ILE A 95 -9.53 8.98 17.16
CA ILE A 95 -9.04 10.08 16.32
C ILE A 95 -10.20 11.07 16.02
N ALA A 96 -11.39 10.56 15.70
CA ALA A 96 -12.54 11.39 15.41
C ALA A 96 -13.01 12.23 16.64
N LYS A 97 -12.97 11.64 17.85
CA LYS A 97 -13.26 12.34 19.11
C LYS A 97 -12.21 13.41 19.40
N LEU A 98 -10.90 13.09 19.21
CA LEU A 98 -9.81 14.02 19.42
C LEU A 98 -9.90 15.22 18.48
N ALA A 99 -10.15 14.98 17.19
CA ALA A 99 -10.33 16.04 16.20
C ALA A 99 -11.48 17.00 16.57
N LYS A 100 -12.59 16.48 17.10
CA LYS A 100 -13.70 17.28 17.59
C LYS A 100 -13.31 18.08 18.83
N ARG A 101 -12.67 17.45 19.82
CA ARG A 101 -12.23 18.10 21.08
C ARG A 101 -11.16 19.17 20.84
N ALA A 102 -10.28 18.95 19.85
CA ALA A 102 -9.27 19.90 19.44
C ALA A 102 -9.86 21.11 18.67
N GLY A 103 -11.11 21.02 18.24
CA GLY A 103 -11.80 22.10 17.54
C GLY A 103 -11.44 22.22 16.06
N ILE A 104 -10.95 21.15 15.40
CA ILE A 104 -10.68 21.19 13.95
C ILE A 104 -11.98 21.60 13.22
N PRO A 105 -11.96 22.69 12.42
CA PRO A 105 -13.17 23.29 11.87
C PRO A 105 -13.98 22.36 10.96
N LEU A 106 -13.32 21.69 10.00
CA LEU A 106 -13.96 20.77 9.06
C LEU A 106 -13.47 19.34 9.28
N ARG A 107 -14.37 18.46 9.66
CA ARG A 107 -14.09 17.05 9.95
C ARG A 107 -14.91 16.18 9.01
N ILE A 108 -14.21 15.64 7.98
CA ILE A 108 -14.82 14.86 6.90
C ILE A 108 -14.66 13.37 7.21
N GLY A 109 -15.77 12.65 7.21
CA GLY A 109 -15.79 11.20 7.41
C GLY A 109 -16.88 10.53 6.58
N THR A 110 -17.00 9.19 6.70
CA THR A 110 -18.07 8.43 6.03
C THR A 110 -19.35 8.39 6.84
N SER A 111 -20.50 8.42 6.18
CA SER A 111 -21.83 8.28 6.81
C SER A 111 -22.08 6.88 7.41
N HIS A 112 -21.31 5.86 6.99
CA HIS A 112 -21.46 4.46 7.43
C HIS A 112 -20.81 4.14 8.78
N ARG A 113 -20.34 5.16 9.54
CA ARG A 113 -19.82 5.02 10.90
C ARG A 113 -20.65 5.84 11.87
N VAL A 114 -21.35 5.16 12.78
CA VAL A 114 -22.28 5.81 13.73
C VAL A 114 -21.59 6.95 14.51
N TYR A 115 -20.37 6.74 14.99
CA TYR A 115 -19.66 7.78 15.73
C TYR A 115 -19.27 9.02 14.89
N HIS A 116 -19.22 8.92 13.56
CA HIS A 116 -19.02 10.09 12.68
C HIS A 116 -20.22 11.05 12.72
N TRP A 117 -21.42 10.55 13.03
CA TRP A 117 -22.58 11.42 13.21
C TRP A 117 -22.43 12.38 14.41
N LEU A 118 -21.65 11.98 15.42
CA LEU A 118 -21.38 12.77 16.61
C LEU A 118 -20.06 13.57 16.53
N THR A 119 -19.12 13.17 15.67
CA THR A 119 -17.76 13.71 15.64
C THR A 119 -17.42 14.46 14.36
N CYS A 120 -17.95 14.06 13.20
CA CYS A 120 -17.75 14.72 11.93
C CYS A 120 -18.91 15.69 11.63
N ASN A 121 -18.60 16.87 11.14
CA ASN A 121 -19.61 17.83 10.70
C ASN A 121 -19.90 17.74 9.18
N THR A 122 -19.09 17.00 8.44
CA THR A 122 -19.32 16.68 7.04
C THR A 122 -19.16 15.17 6.82
N LYS A 123 -20.12 14.56 6.14
CA LYS A 123 -20.15 13.12 5.90
C LYS A 123 -20.36 12.81 4.43
N VAL A 124 -19.51 11.92 3.89
CA VAL A 124 -19.61 11.41 2.54
C VAL A 124 -20.28 10.03 2.57
N SER A 125 -21.26 9.81 1.73
CA SER A 125 -21.91 8.50 1.56
C SER A 125 -20.99 7.60 0.74
N LEU A 126 -20.20 6.77 1.43
CA LEU A 126 -19.16 5.93 0.86
C LEU A 126 -19.27 4.52 1.42
N SER A 127 -19.67 3.55 0.58
CA SER A 127 -19.72 2.14 0.95
C SER A 127 -18.57 1.36 0.32
N ARG A 128 -17.62 0.92 1.14
CA ARG A 128 -16.55 0.01 0.70
C ARG A 128 -17.05 -1.42 0.45
N ARG A 129 -18.17 -1.81 1.02
CA ARG A 129 -18.72 -3.17 0.91
C ARG A 129 -19.43 -3.43 -0.42
N HIS A 130 -20.08 -2.40 -0.96
CA HIS A 130 -20.97 -2.50 -2.11
C HIS A 130 -20.50 -1.63 -3.29
N SER A 131 -19.20 -1.43 -3.43
CA SER A 131 -18.62 -0.63 -4.52
C SER A 131 -17.71 -1.48 -5.38
N ASP A 132 -17.76 -1.23 -6.69
CA ASP A 132 -16.84 -1.79 -7.68
C ASP A 132 -15.59 -0.89 -7.89
N LEU A 133 -15.58 0.28 -7.26
CA LEU A 133 -14.47 1.21 -7.36
C LEU A 133 -13.21 0.68 -6.66
N HIS A 134 -12.08 1.07 -7.19
CA HIS A 134 -10.77 0.85 -6.61
C HIS A 134 -10.64 1.58 -5.25
N GLU A 135 -9.84 1.04 -4.31
CA GLU A 135 -9.69 1.63 -2.97
C GLU A 135 -9.22 3.10 -3.03
N SER A 136 -8.31 3.44 -3.95
CA SER A 136 -7.86 4.84 -4.14
C SER A 136 -8.96 5.75 -4.66
N GLN A 137 -9.83 5.28 -5.57
CA GLN A 137 -10.98 6.05 -6.03
C GLN A 137 -11.95 6.31 -4.87
N LEU A 138 -12.17 5.31 -4.01
CA LEU A 138 -12.99 5.46 -2.80
C LEU A 138 -12.38 6.47 -1.81
N ASN A 139 -11.06 6.46 -1.66
CA ASN A 139 -10.37 7.43 -0.80
C ASN A 139 -10.51 8.86 -1.35
N LEU A 140 -10.36 9.04 -2.66
CA LEU A 140 -10.53 10.33 -3.34
C LEU A 140 -11.97 10.88 -3.21
N GLN A 141 -12.99 10.02 -3.16
CA GLN A 141 -14.38 10.47 -2.97
C GLN A 141 -14.60 11.25 -1.65
N LEU A 142 -13.76 11.05 -0.65
CA LEU A 142 -13.80 11.86 0.58
C LEU A 142 -13.52 13.34 0.33
N LEU A 143 -12.93 13.70 -0.81
CA LEU A 143 -12.68 15.09 -1.23
C LEU A 143 -13.91 15.77 -1.85
N SER A 144 -15.02 15.05 -2.08
CA SER A 144 -16.22 15.62 -2.72
C SER A 144 -16.76 16.89 -2.04
N PRO A 145 -16.71 17.04 -0.68
CA PRO A 145 -17.13 18.31 -0.04
C PRO A 145 -16.20 19.48 -0.35
N LEU A 146 -15.01 19.23 -0.86
CA LEU A 146 -14.02 20.25 -1.24
C LEU A 146 -14.07 20.60 -2.75
N GLY A 147 -15.04 20.06 -3.50
CA GLY A 147 -15.19 20.31 -4.93
C GLY A 147 -14.44 19.31 -5.83
N TYR A 148 -14.02 18.17 -5.29
CA TYR A 148 -13.38 17.11 -6.09
C TYR A 148 -14.34 16.56 -7.17
N VAL A 149 -13.82 16.47 -8.39
CA VAL A 149 -14.48 15.79 -9.51
C VAL A 149 -13.91 14.38 -9.63
N PRO A 150 -14.75 13.32 -9.58
CA PRO A 150 -14.28 11.94 -9.60
C PRO A 150 -13.44 11.61 -10.84
N LEU A 151 -12.27 11.03 -10.63
CA LEU A 151 -11.43 10.46 -11.69
C LEU A 151 -12.04 9.14 -12.17
N VAL A 152 -12.15 8.98 -13.48
CA VAL A 152 -12.87 7.85 -14.09
C VAL A 152 -11.97 6.63 -14.21
N SER A 153 -10.71 6.81 -14.64
CA SER A 153 -9.78 5.72 -14.89
C SER A 153 -8.75 5.54 -13.75
N LEU A 154 -8.20 4.33 -13.62
CA LEU A 154 -7.10 4.08 -12.70
C LEU A 154 -5.79 4.71 -13.17
N ALA A 155 -5.62 4.98 -14.46
CA ALA A 155 -4.49 5.73 -14.99
C ALA A 155 -4.49 7.15 -14.41
N GLU A 156 -5.62 7.87 -14.51
CA GLU A 156 -5.74 9.21 -13.92
C GLU A 156 -5.50 9.21 -12.40
N VAL A 157 -5.91 8.15 -11.68
CA VAL A 157 -5.62 8.00 -10.25
C VAL A 157 -4.13 7.75 -10.02
N SER A 158 -3.49 6.93 -10.88
CA SER A 158 -2.05 6.66 -10.83
C SER A 158 -1.22 7.92 -11.02
N ASP A 159 -1.64 8.85 -11.91
CA ASP A 159 -1.00 10.15 -12.12
C ASP A 159 -0.98 11.06 -10.86
N ARG A 160 -1.82 10.75 -9.86
CA ARG A 160 -1.83 11.45 -8.57
C ARG A 160 -0.95 10.78 -7.53
N LEU A 161 -0.46 9.58 -7.80
CA LEU A 161 0.50 8.88 -6.95
C LEU A 161 1.92 9.31 -7.34
N SER A 162 2.67 9.77 -6.36
CA SER A 162 4.10 10.03 -6.52
C SER A 162 4.85 9.45 -5.33
N MET A 163 5.82 8.61 -5.61
CA MET A 163 6.75 8.08 -4.61
C MET A 163 8.18 8.22 -5.12
N VAL A 164 9.01 8.92 -4.36
CA VAL A 164 10.45 9.05 -4.58
C VAL A 164 11.15 8.13 -3.59
N PRO A 165 11.72 7.01 -4.05
CA PRO A 165 12.40 6.08 -3.14
C PRO A 165 13.65 6.73 -2.53
N PRO A 166 14.05 6.31 -1.32
CA PRO A 166 15.34 6.74 -0.76
C PRO A 166 16.50 6.19 -1.59
N ALA A 167 17.66 6.83 -1.50
CA ALA A 167 18.87 6.35 -2.16
C ALA A 167 19.24 4.94 -1.64
N LEU A 168 19.63 4.06 -2.57
CA LEU A 168 20.15 2.74 -2.22
C LEU A 168 21.55 2.91 -1.61
N ASP A 169 21.76 2.33 -0.43
CA ASP A 169 23.08 2.34 0.21
C ASP A 169 24.05 1.35 -0.47
N ALA A 170 25.35 1.64 -0.36
CA ALA A 170 26.39 0.86 -1.03
C ALA A 170 26.47 -0.61 -0.57
N GLU A 171 26.06 -0.92 0.67
CA GLU A 171 26.02 -2.28 1.18
C GLU A 171 24.89 -3.08 0.51
N THR A 172 23.72 -2.52 0.47
CA THR A 172 22.52 -3.13 -0.16
C THR A 172 22.69 -3.25 -1.67
N GLN A 173 23.36 -2.28 -2.31
CA GLN A 173 23.62 -2.29 -3.75
C GLN A 173 24.49 -3.47 -4.20
N ARG A 174 25.40 -3.99 -3.33
CA ARG A 174 26.26 -5.13 -3.67
C ARG A 174 25.52 -6.45 -3.88
N TRP A 175 24.27 -6.55 -3.45
CA TRP A 175 23.45 -7.75 -3.68
C TRP A 175 22.88 -7.80 -5.10
N LEU A 176 22.70 -6.64 -5.75
CA LEU A 176 22.20 -6.60 -7.13
C LEU A 176 23.26 -7.09 -8.10
N ASP A 177 22.84 -7.88 -9.08
CA ASP A 177 23.70 -8.33 -10.18
C ASP A 177 23.39 -7.49 -11.43
N PRO A 178 24.31 -6.64 -11.88
CA PRO A 178 24.08 -5.78 -13.04
C PRO A 178 24.01 -6.52 -14.37
N SER A 179 24.37 -7.82 -14.40
CA SER A 179 24.36 -8.67 -15.61
C SER A 179 23.12 -9.54 -15.72
N ARG A 180 22.30 -9.63 -14.65
CA ARG A 180 21.12 -10.47 -14.58
C ARG A 180 19.90 -9.66 -14.18
N PHE A 181 18.72 -10.18 -14.50
CA PHE A 181 17.44 -9.63 -14.08
C PHE A 181 17.22 -9.88 -12.58
N ASN A 182 17.17 -8.83 -11.79
CA ASN A 182 17.07 -8.86 -10.33
C ASN A 182 15.60 -8.99 -9.92
N LEU A 183 15.17 -10.19 -9.55
CA LEU A 183 13.78 -10.51 -9.23
C LEU A 183 13.57 -10.73 -7.74
N ILE A 184 12.69 -9.95 -7.15
CA ILE A 184 12.27 -10.11 -5.74
C ILE A 184 11.08 -11.06 -5.65
N LEU A 185 11.19 -12.08 -4.80
CA LEU A 185 10.13 -13.00 -4.42
C LEU A 185 9.66 -12.67 -3.00
N HIS A 186 8.36 -12.33 -2.85
CA HIS A 186 7.77 -12.06 -1.53
C HIS A 186 6.58 -13.00 -1.27
N PRO A 187 6.84 -14.24 -0.77
CA PRO A 187 5.86 -15.31 -0.71
C PRO A 187 4.79 -15.16 0.38
N LYS A 188 5.12 -14.43 1.46
CA LYS A 188 4.28 -14.40 2.67
C LYS A 188 3.47 -13.10 2.76
N SER A 189 2.42 -13.09 3.59
CA SER A 189 1.46 -11.99 3.64
C SER A 189 1.04 -11.55 5.05
N LYS A 190 1.52 -12.20 6.11
CA LYS A 190 1.02 -12.03 7.49
C LYS A 190 -0.51 -12.16 7.60
N GLY A 191 -1.15 -12.87 6.67
CA GLY A 191 -2.60 -13.05 6.62
C GLY A 191 -3.38 -11.90 5.97
N SER A 192 -2.71 -10.86 5.45
CA SER A 192 -3.37 -9.75 4.74
C SER A 192 -3.88 -10.14 3.35
N ALA A 193 -3.30 -11.19 2.74
CA ALA A 193 -3.68 -11.71 1.43
C ALA A 193 -3.78 -13.24 1.42
N ARG A 194 -4.39 -13.80 0.40
CA ARG A 194 -4.29 -15.23 0.08
C ARG A 194 -2.93 -15.50 -0.55
N GLU A 195 -2.17 -16.42 0.06
CA GLU A 195 -0.83 -16.77 -0.43
C GLU A 195 -0.90 -17.74 -1.60
N TRP A 196 0.04 -17.65 -2.52
CA TRP A 196 0.13 -18.51 -3.70
C TRP A 196 0.57 -19.94 -3.35
N GLY A 197 1.34 -20.07 -2.28
CA GLY A 197 1.90 -21.32 -1.79
C GLY A 197 3.39 -21.45 -2.07
N ILE A 198 4.09 -22.04 -1.12
CA ILE A 198 5.56 -22.21 -1.19
C ILE A 198 5.96 -23.08 -2.38
N ASP A 199 5.21 -24.17 -2.67
CA ASP A 199 5.49 -25.07 -3.80
C ASP A 199 5.49 -24.36 -5.16
N HIS A 200 4.59 -23.36 -5.35
CA HIS A 200 4.54 -22.56 -6.55
C HIS A 200 5.75 -21.64 -6.67
N PHE A 201 6.21 -21.05 -5.57
CA PHE A 201 7.46 -20.28 -5.56
C PHE A 201 8.68 -21.17 -5.81
N CYS A 202 8.74 -22.38 -5.23
CA CYS A 202 9.81 -23.35 -5.54
C CYS A 202 9.82 -23.67 -7.04
N ARG A 203 8.66 -23.97 -7.62
CA ARG A 203 8.53 -24.25 -9.04
C ARG A 203 8.91 -23.05 -9.90
N LEU A 204 8.55 -21.82 -9.50
CA LEU A 204 8.97 -20.59 -10.17
C LEU A 204 10.50 -20.47 -10.19
N VAL A 205 11.17 -20.70 -9.06
CA VAL A 205 12.65 -20.69 -8.94
C VAL A 205 13.26 -21.72 -9.88
N ASP A 206 12.72 -22.95 -9.92
CA ASP A 206 13.25 -24.03 -10.76
C ASP A 206 13.08 -23.77 -12.27
N LEU A 207 12.10 -22.98 -12.67
CA LEU A 207 11.80 -22.68 -14.08
C LEU A 207 12.57 -21.48 -14.62
N LEU A 208 13.05 -20.57 -13.74
CA LEU A 208 13.77 -19.37 -14.17
C LEU A 208 15.23 -19.69 -14.49
N PRO A 209 15.74 -19.31 -15.69
CA PRO A 209 17.14 -19.53 -16.06
C PRO A 209 18.10 -18.78 -15.13
N ALA A 210 18.99 -19.52 -14.45
CA ALA A 210 19.91 -18.98 -13.47
C ALA A 210 20.96 -18.03 -14.05
N ASP A 211 21.28 -18.18 -15.33
CA ASP A 211 22.18 -17.28 -16.08
C ASP A 211 21.54 -15.94 -16.45
N ARG A 212 20.20 -15.86 -16.41
CA ARG A 212 19.46 -14.63 -16.75
C ARG A 212 18.84 -13.94 -15.53
N PHE A 213 18.54 -14.67 -14.45
CA PHE A 213 17.87 -14.14 -13.27
C PHE A 213 18.74 -14.28 -12.03
N HIS A 214 18.77 -13.23 -11.21
CA HIS A 214 19.20 -13.27 -9.82
C HIS A 214 17.98 -13.06 -8.92
N LEU A 215 17.73 -14.00 -8.01
CA LEU A 215 16.51 -14.06 -7.21
C LEU A 215 16.77 -13.61 -5.77
N PHE A 216 15.87 -12.80 -5.24
CA PHE A 216 15.91 -12.36 -3.84
C PHE A 216 14.69 -12.87 -3.10
N LEU A 217 14.90 -13.64 -2.05
CA LEU A 217 13.84 -14.06 -1.16
C LEU A 217 13.68 -13.02 -0.06
N CYS A 218 12.53 -12.32 -0.04
CA CYS A 218 12.25 -11.23 0.88
C CYS A 218 11.05 -11.51 1.78
N GLY A 219 11.10 -10.94 2.98
CA GLY A 219 10.10 -11.05 4.02
C GLY A 219 10.66 -10.62 5.35
N THR A 220 9.88 -10.68 6.41
CA THR A 220 10.35 -10.50 7.78
C THR A 220 11.05 -11.77 8.29
N ALA A 221 11.84 -11.68 9.37
CA ALA A 221 12.44 -12.84 10.01
C ALA A 221 11.39 -13.90 10.44
N ALA A 222 10.25 -13.45 10.97
CA ALA A 222 9.15 -14.36 11.36
C ALA A 222 8.42 -15.00 10.15
N GLU A 223 8.44 -14.36 8.98
CA GLU A 223 7.92 -14.95 7.74
C GLU A 223 8.89 -15.98 7.16
N ARG A 224 10.20 -15.75 7.28
CA ARG A 224 11.25 -16.68 6.84
C ARG A 224 11.04 -18.08 7.43
N GLU A 225 10.75 -18.18 8.73
CA GLU A 225 10.49 -19.44 9.43
C GLU A 225 9.34 -20.27 8.81
N LYS A 226 8.46 -19.61 8.04
CA LYS A 226 7.30 -20.23 7.40
C LYS A 226 7.51 -20.48 5.89
N MET A 227 8.73 -20.37 5.40
CA MET A 227 9.03 -20.55 3.96
C MET A 227 9.45 -21.97 3.60
N GLY A 228 9.75 -22.82 4.60
CA GLY A 228 9.96 -24.27 4.40
C GLY A 228 10.90 -24.59 3.25
N ALA A 229 10.46 -25.44 2.33
CA ALA A 229 11.23 -25.92 1.19
C ALA A 229 11.78 -24.81 0.26
N LEU A 230 11.25 -23.59 0.32
CA LEU A 230 11.81 -22.48 -0.45
C LEU A 230 13.18 -22.04 0.09
N LEU A 231 13.45 -22.27 1.38
CA LEU A 231 14.75 -21.99 2.00
C LEU A 231 15.84 -22.95 1.48
N ASP A 232 15.46 -24.17 1.05
CA ASP A 232 16.38 -25.15 0.48
C ASP A 232 16.85 -24.74 -0.92
N LYS A 233 16.21 -23.76 -1.56
CA LYS A 233 16.59 -23.18 -2.84
C LYS A 233 17.61 -22.04 -2.71
N ILE A 234 17.96 -21.63 -1.49
CA ILE A 234 18.98 -20.59 -1.26
C ILE A 234 20.35 -21.14 -1.67
N GLY A 235 21.04 -20.37 -2.53
CA GLY A 235 22.34 -20.75 -3.07
C GLY A 235 22.88 -19.66 -3.99
N GLU A 236 23.66 -20.04 -5.00
CA GLU A 236 24.32 -19.10 -5.91
C GLU A 236 23.36 -18.16 -6.66
N ASN A 237 22.12 -18.62 -6.94
CA ASN A 237 21.13 -17.87 -7.70
C ASN A 237 20.01 -17.27 -6.85
N VAL A 238 19.88 -17.65 -5.59
CA VAL A 238 18.84 -17.17 -4.67
C VAL A 238 19.49 -16.59 -3.42
N THR A 239 19.36 -15.28 -3.23
CA THR A 239 19.88 -14.57 -2.07
C THR A 239 18.75 -14.36 -1.05
N ASP A 240 18.97 -14.81 0.18
CA ASP A 240 18.04 -14.59 1.29
C ASP A 240 18.23 -13.20 1.92
N LEU A 241 17.23 -12.36 1.82
CA LEU A 241 17.16 -11.01 2.42
C LEU A 241 16.10 -10.90 3.53
N CYS A 242 15.50 -12.01 3.94
CA CYS A 242 14.46 -11.99 4.99
C CYS A 242 14.98 -11.46 6.32
N GLY A 243 14.33 -10.41 6.82
CA GLY A 243 14.69 -9.76 8.08
C GLY A 243 15.97 -8.94 8.06
N LYS A 244 16.63 -8.77 6.90
CA LYS A 244 17.92 -8.06 6.78
C LYS A 244 17.77 -6.58 6.42
N LEU A 245 16.61 -6.16 5.92
CA LEU A 245 16.35 -4.80 5.47
C LEU A 245 15.35 -4.09 6.39
N SER A 246 15.64 -2.86 6.76
CA SER A 246 14.62 -1.94 7.26
C SER A 246 13.61 -1.63 6.15
N LEU A 247 12.43 -1.09 6.50
CA LEU A 247 11.44 -0.74 5.46
C LEU A 247 11.98 0.31 4.48
N SER A 248 12.75 1.28 4.94
CA SER A 248 13.37 2.29 4.08
C SER A 248 14.36 1.67 3.09
N GLN A 249 15.25 0.76 3.57
CA GLN A 249 16.16 0.02 2.71
C GLN A 249 15.41 -0.89 1.72
N TYR A 250 14.30 -1.51 2.18
CA TYR A 250 13.51 -2.37 1.31
C TYR A 250 12.82 -1.60 0.18
N ILE A 251 12.33 -0.37 0.46
CA ILE A 251 11.79 0.52 -0.58
C ILE A 251 12.88 0.85 -1.62
N ALA A 252 14.07 1.23 -1.16
CA ALA A 252 15.20 1.53 -2.04
C ALA A 252 15.64 0.31 -2.87
N PHE A 253 15.67 -0.87 -2.24
CA PHE A 253 16.03 -2.12 -2.90
C PHE A 253 15.00 -2.54 -3.95
N ILE A 254 13.69 -2.42 -3.65
CA ILE A 254 12.62 -2.67 -4.62
C ILE A 254 12.77 -1.74 -5.82
N ALA A 255 13.04 -0.45 -5.58
CA ALA A 255 13.20 0.54 -6.66
C ALA A 255 14.42 0.29 -7.55
N ALA A 256 15.42 -0.43 -7.06
CA ALA A 256 16.64 -0.77 -7.79
C ALA A 256 16.58 -2.18 -8.43
N ALA A 257 15.60 -2.99 -8.06
CA ALA A 257 15.36 -4.29 -8.68
C ALA A 257 14.50 -4.16 -9.94
N ASP A 258 14.54 -5.16 -10.81
CA ASP A 258 13.81 -5.16 -12.09
C ASP A 258 12.33 -5.54 -11.90
N ALA A 259 12.05 -6.52 -11.04
CA ALA A 259 10.68 -6.97 -10.79
C ALA A 259 10.45 -7.50 -9.36
N LEU A 260 9.18 -7.54 -8.96
CA LEU A 260 8.73 -8.15 -7.71
C LEU A 260 7.49 -9.01 -7.95
N VAL A 261 7.51 -10.27 -7.46
CA VAL A 261 6.37 -11.19 -7.46
C VAL A 261 5.84 -11.35 -6.04
N ALA A 262 4.58 -11.04 -5.82
CA ALA A 262 3.91 -11.21 -4.54
C ALA A 262 2.39 -11.38 -4.69
N ALA A 263 1.74 -11.88 -3.63
CA ALA A 263 0.30 -11.70 -3.46
C ALA A 263 -0.04 -10.22 -3.16
N SER A 264 -1.32 -9.91 -2.98
CA SER A 264 -1.81 -8.55 -2.65
C SER A 264 -1.29 -8.05 -1.30
N THR A 265 -0.03 -7.64 -1.26
CA THR A 265 0.70 -7.22 -0.04
C THR A 265 1.34 -5.85 -0.21
N GLY A 266 1.80 -5.25 0.90
CA GLY A 266 2.48 -3.95 0.88
C GLY A 266 3.63 -3.85 -0.12
N PRO A 267 4.57 -4.81 -0.17
CA PRO A 267 5.67 -4.82 -1.14
C PRO A 267 5.24 -4.74 -2.61
N LEU A 268 4.14 -5.39 -2.98
CA LEU A 268 3.60 -5.29 -4.33
C LEU A 268 3.17 -3.86 -4.69
N HIS A 269 2.54 -3.16 -3.73
CA HIS A 269 2.15 -1.76 -3.91
C HIS A 269 3.37 -0.82 -3.94
N ILE A 270 4.41 -1.11 -3.15
CA ILE A 270 5.68 -0.37 -3.21
C ILE A 270 6.28 -0.50 -4.61
N ALA A 271 6.44 -1.73 -5.12
CA ALA A 271 7.04 -1.99 -6.43
C ALA A 271 6.36 -1.19 -7.54
N ALA A 272 5.04 -1.26 -7.63
CA ALA A 272 4.29 -0.51 -8.63
C ALA A 272 4.47 1.01 -8.48
N ALA A 273 4.44 1.53 -7.23
CA ALA A 273 4.49 2.96 -6.95
C ALA A 273 5.88 3.58 -7.20
N VAL A 274 6.96 2.78 -7.16
CA VAL A 274 8.33 3.23 -7.46
C VAL A 274 8.78 2.88 -8.88
N GLY A 275 7.90 2.29 -9.72
CA GLY A 275 8.15 2.01 -11.13
C GLY A 275 8.77 0.63 -11.42
N THR A 276 8.99 -0.23 -10.41
CA THR A 276 9.45 -1.61 -10.57
C THR A 276 8.35 -2.49 -11.16
N HIS A 277 8.66 -3.47 -12.01
CA HIS A 277 7.66 -4.41 -12.52
C HIS A 277 6.98 -5.17 -11.38
N ALA A 278 5.70 -4.88 -11.14
CA ALA A 278 4.92 -5.46 -10.05
C ALA A 278 4.03 -6.61 -10.57
N VAL A 279 4.39 -7.84 -10.24
CA VAL A 279 3.65 -9.05 -10.63
C VAL A 279 2.79 -9.51 -9.45
N GLY A 280 1.51 -9.20 -9.51
CA GLY A 280 0.53 -9.43 -8.45
C GLY A 280 -0.29 -10.70 -8.63
N LEU A 281 -0.35 -11.52 -7.60
CA LEU A 281 -1.11 -12.77 -7.54
C LEU A 281 -2.37 -12.58 -6.69
N TYR A 282 -3.55 -12.76 -7.29
CA TYR A 282 -4.82 -12.40 -6.65
C TYR A 282 -5.85 -13.53 -6.66
N PRO A 283 -6.63 -13.67 -5.56
CA PRO A 283 -7.84 -14.47 -5.59
C PRO A 283 -8.97 -13.68 -6.28
N PRO A 284 -9.94 -14.36 -6.89
CA PRO A 284 -11.13 -13.72 -7.47
C PRO A 284 -12.19 -13.33 -6.44
N MET A 285 -11.83 -13.24 -5.16
CA MET A 285 -12.74 -13.12 -4.04
C MET A 285 -12.97 -11.65 -3.66
N ARG A 286 -14.24 -11.21 -3.59
CA ARG A 286 -14.61 -9.92 -2.98
C ARG A 286 -14.51 -9.99 -1.43
N PRO A 287 -13.97 -8.97 -0.76
CA PRO A 287 -13.52 -7.68 -1.27
C PRO A 287 -12.02 -7.59 -1.63
N ILE A 288 -11.28 -8.70 -1.67
CA ILE A 288 -9.81 -8.72 -1.87
C ILE A 288 -9.39 -9.07 -3.32
N HIS A 289 -10.26 -8.82 -4.29
CA HIS A 289 -9.99 -9.02 -5.71
C HIS A 289 -9.19 -7.85 -6.33
N PRO A 290 -8.56 -8.06 -7.49
CA PRO A 290 -7.70 -7.03 -8.11
C PRO A 290 -8.45 -5.77 -8.55
N GLY A 291 -9.74 -5.85 -8.90
CA GLY A 291 -10.55 -4.67 -9.24
C GLY A 291 -10.58 -3.63 -8.11
N ARG A 292 -10.38 -4.05 -6.86
CA ARG A 292 -10.31 -3.14 -5.72
C ARG A 292 -8.89 -2.86 -5.24
N TRP A 293 -7.98 -3.84 -5.32
CA TRP A 293 -6.70 -3.80 -4.62
C TRP A 293 -5.49 -3.95 -5.54
N ARG A 294 -5.65 -3.90 -6.88
CA ARG A 294 -4.47 -3.90 -7.74
C ARG A 294 -3.57 -2.72 -7.40
N PRO A 295 -2.24 -2.85 -7.48
CA PRO A 295 -1.37 -1.71 -7.28
C PRO A 295 -1.54 -0.67 -8.40
N LEU A 296 -1.23 0.58 -8.10
CA LEU A 296 -1.20 1.69 -9.05
C LEU A 296 0.22 1.86 -9.58
N GLY A 297 0.37 1.96 -10.88
CA GLY A 297 1.63 2.11 -11.60
C GLY A 297 1.51 1.61 -13.02
N ASP A 298 2.49 1.92 -13.87
CA ASP A 298 2.48 1.62 -15.31
C ASP A 298 2.94 0.17 -15.57
N HIS A 299 3.84 -0.37 -14.74
CA HIS A 299 4.43 -1.70 -14.90
C HIS A 299 3.77 -2.71 -13.97
N VAL A 300 2.46 -2.92 -14.13
CA VAL A 300 1.67 -3.81 -13.27
C VAL A 300 1.04 -4.95 -14.05
N LYS A 301 1.43 -6.18 -13.72
CA LYS A 301 0.79 -7.41 -14.18
C LYS A 301 0.02 -8.08 -13.04
N VAL A 302 -1.24 -8.42 -13.28
CA VAL A 302 -2.08 -9.13 -12.31
C VAL A 302 -2.45 -10.49 -12.88
N PHE A 303 -2.20 -11.54 -12.10
CA PHE A 303 -2.69 -12.89 -12.32
C PHE A 303 -3.86 -13.16 -11.37
N CYS A 304 -4.99 -13.49 -11.94
CA CYS A 304 -6.21 -13.87 -11.23
C CYS A 304 -7.03 -14.82 -12.11
N VAL A 305 -7.63 -15.84 -11.53
CA VAL A 305 -8.53 -16.72 -12.29
C VAL A 305 -9.86 -16.02 -12.57
N GLU A 306 -10.39 -16.19 -13.76
CA GLU A 306 -11.64 -15.57 -14.22
C GLU A 306 -12.88 -16.33 -13.71
N LYS A 307 -13.08 -16.36 -12.41
CA LYS A 307 -14.32 -16.89 -11.80
C LYS A 307 -14.56 -16.31 -10.42
N GLU A 308 -15.81 -16.12 -10.04
CA GLU A 308 -16.14 -15.86 -8.64
C GLU A 308 -15.96 -17.16 -7.81
N CYS A 309 -15.37 -17.04 -6.63
CA CYS A 309 -15.12 -18.16 -5.76
C CYS A 309 -15.53 -17.82 -4.32
N GLU A 310 -16.61 -18.38 -3.85
CA GLU A 310 -17.04 -18.24 -2.45
C GLU A 310 -16.19 -19.05 -1.47
N ALA A 311 -15.66 -20.20 -1.90
CA ALA A 311 -14.80 -21.05 -1.06
C ALA A 311 -13.56 -20.29 -0.54
N CYS A 312 -13.01 -19.36 -1.34
CA CYS A 312 -11.90 -18.52 -0.91
C CYS A 312 -12.17 -17.65 0.33
N ARG A 313 -13.44 -17.44 0.70
CA ARG A 313 -13.82 -16.70 1.93
C ARG A 313 -13.59 -17.51 3.20
N HIS A 314 -13.66 -18.82 3.11
CA HIS A 314 -13.71 -19.72 4.26
C HIS A 314 -12.41 -20.48 4.52
N THR A 315 -11.42 -20.36 3.62
CA THR A 315 -10.12 -21.02 3.76
C THR A 315 -8.94 -20.10 3.46
N MET A 316 -7.84 -20.31 4.15
CA MET A 316 -6.55 -19.66 3.82
C MET A 316 -5.87 -20.38 2.64
N GLU A 317 -6.13 -21.66 2.45
CA GLU A 317 -5.67 -22.44 1.28
C GLU A 317 -6.65 -22.26 0.13
N CYS A 318 -6.30 -21.36 -0.78
CA CYS A 318 -7.18 -20.99 -1.87
C CYS A 318 -6.83 -21.75 -3.16
N SER A 319 -7.73 -22.64 -3.61
CA SER A 319 -7.56 -23.38 -4.88
C SER A 319 -7.44 -22.45 -6.09
N CYS A 320 -8.03 -21.25 -6.04
CA CYS A 320 -7.90 -20.25 -7.10
C CYS A 320 -6.50 -19.68 -7.18
N MET A 321 -5.82 -19.47 -6.03
CA MET A 321 -4.41 -19.07 -6.03
C MET A 321 -3.54 -20.20 -6.60
N LYS A 322 -3.78 -21.46 -6.19
CA LYS A 322 -3.07 -22.63 -6.71
C LYS A 322 -3.32 -22.87 -8.22
N ALA A 323 -4.38 -22.34 -8.79
CA ALA A 323 -4.67 -22.43 -10.23
C ALA A 323 -3.85 -21.45 -11.09
N ILE A 324 -3.26 -20.41 -10.49
CA ILE A 324 -2.29 -19.53 -11.17
C ILE A 324 -1.01 -20.35 -11.36
N LYS A 325 -0.68 -20.65 -12.62
CA LYS A 325 0.46 -21.52 -12.94
C LYS A 325 1.78 -20.77 -12.89
N PRO A 326 2.86 -21.34 -12.27
CA PRO A 326 4.19 -20.76 -12.30
C PRO A 326 4.71 -20.51 -13.72
N GLU A 327 4.40 -21.40 -14.67
CA GLU A 327 4.78 -21.28 -16.08
C GLU A 327 4.25 -19.99 -16.72
N ALA A 328 3.02 -19.55 -16.36
CA ALA A 328 2.46 -18.30 -16.88
C ALA A 328 3.17 -17.07 -16.30
N VAL A 329 3.61 -17.15 -15.04
CA VAL A 329 4.39 -16.08 -14.38
C VAL A 329 5.79 -16.01 -15.03
N VAL A 330 6.45 -17.16 -15.27
CA VAL A 330 7.74 -17.23 -15.97
C VAL A 330 7.63 -16.62 -17.36
N GLN A 331 6.62 -17.02 -18.14
CA GLN A 331 6.43 -16.46 -19.48
C GLN A 331 6.40 -14.93 -19.44
N HIS A 332 5.61 -14.34 -18.54
CA HIS A 332 5.55 -12.89 -18.40
C HIS A 332 6.89 -12.27 -17.98
N LEU A 333 7.60 -12.88 -17.01
CA LEU A 333 8.92 -12.38 -16.59
C LEU A 333 9.95 -12.43 -17.72
N MET A 334 9.88 -13.45 -18.59
CA MET A 334 10.74 -13.55 -19.78
C MET A 334 10.44 -12.46 -20.83
N GLU A 335 9.23 -11.95 -20.87
CA GLU A 335 8.83 -10.82 -21.74
C GLU A 335 9.32 -9.45 -21.19
N CYS A 336 9.71 -9.39 -19.90
CA CYS A 336 10.25 -8.19 -19.25
C CYS A 336 11.77 -8.02 -19.40
N LEU A 337 12.49 -9.08 -19.89
CA LEU A 337 13.93 -9.05 -20.16
C LEU A 337 14.25 -8.24 -21.40
#